data_9e729f233e8c67cfd107937593fff8d5
#
_entry.id   9e729f233e8c67cfd107937593fff8d5
#
_cell.length_a   1.000
_cell.length_b   1.000
_cell.length_c   1.000
_cell.angle_alpha   90.00
_cell.angle_beta   90.00
_cell.angle_gamma   90.00
#
_symmetry.space_group_name_H-M   'P 1'
#
loop_
_entity.id
_entity.type
_entity.pdbx_description
1 polymer ?
#
loop_
_entity_poly.entity_id
_entity_poly.type
_entity_poly.pdbx_seq_one_letter_code
_entity_poly.pdbx_strand_id
1 'polypeptide(L)'
;MQGYVKRPEQPQVFNTNTNHPLIPNSQEYMFYKKYVSIHSEDRDMLKYPNSSEFEIMIPEDMLNVTTLRLSDWSFPSNYNTFSVENNNVVMTFKINNPYNPNINGVSNLLVQLTFKYFFENADTTFSIKISNGFYNPEQMVTELTNRFNASVSAALYAYFTAQSTNSSLTAAERADYVQALQLLSTAGGYTNFVIVYNNVEQKIWFGNISDGFILTNTTQINREALNESVLCVNRSYNPDFSNWGLPANLGLTRCDITATTASALSGDVSLYNTKFVPRFYYGDVFPGDNGFWLLPNPSLTNSNVYWVESSYKINLMGPAYMYMELEGQNCIDETAPYNVSEFTLKTNETNGIVNSSFAKIAIPSTPMSQWFDNEHMPYKFYYPAAERIRKLKVRLRYHDGQLVNFGVFNYSFTIEFITQLPQILRKSHTISYNSHTH
;
A
#
# COMPACT_ATOMS: atom_id res chain seq x y z
N MET A 1 22.63 2.08 -29.22
CA MET A 1 21.96 1.48 -30.39
C MET A 1 20.57 2.07 -30.44
N GLN A 2 20.32 3.00 -31.37
CA GLN A 2 18.98 3.57 -31.55
C GLN A 2 18.14 2.51 -32.28
N GLY A 3 17.24 1.88 -31.53
CA GLY A 3 16.25 0.99 -32.10
C GLY A 3 15.24 1.80 -32.91
N TYR A 4 15.26 1.67 -34.20
CA TYR A 4 14.16 2.11 -35.04
C TYR A 4 12.92 1.33 -34.67
N VAL A 5 12.01 1.95 -33.92
CA VAL A 5 10.64 1.44 -33.77
C VAL A 5 9.97 1.61 -35.14
N LYS A 6 9.80 0.50 -35.88
CA LYS A 6 8.93 0.49 -37.04
C LYS A 6 7.59 1.09 -36.61
N ARG A 7 7.19 2.19 -37.25
CA ARG A 7 5.80 2.67 -37.15
C ARG A 7 4.92 1.47 -37.45
N PRO A 8 3.88 1.20 -36.65
CA PRO A 8 2.87 0.26 -37.08
C PRO A 8 2.43 0.73 -38.46
N GLU A 9 2.57 -0.14 -39.43
CA GLU A 9 2.05 0.15 -40.76
C GLU A 9 0.56 0.43 -40.54
N GLN A 10 0.18 1.67 -40.84
CA GLN A 10 -1.25 2.00 -40.86
C GLN A 10 -1.88 0.92 -41.74
N PRO A 11 -2.98 0.29 -41.36
CA PRO A 11 -3.69 -0.57 -42.26
C PRO A 11 -3.85 0.26 -43.54
N GLN A 12 -3.27 -0.21 -44.62
CA GLN A 12 -3.40 0.49 -45.88
C GLN A 12 -4.88 0.45 -46.26
N VAL A 13 -5.62 1.44 -45.75
CA VAL A 13 -6.91 1.74 -46.26
C VAL A 13 -6.68 2.19 -47.68
N PHE A 14 -6.67 1.23 -48.59
CA PHE A 14 -6.59 1.41 -50.01
C PHE A 14 -5.82 2.69 -50.38
N ASN A 15 -4.50 2.54 -50.48
CA ASN A 15 -3.68 3.57 -51.07
C ASN A 15 -4.15 3.67 -52.53
N THR A 16 -5.23 4.41 -52.73
CA THR A 16 -5.58 4.84 -54.07
C THR A 16 -4.40 5.68 -54.51
N ASN A 17 -3.57 5.05 -55.30
CA ASN A 17 -2.38 5.61 -55.84
C ASN A 17 -2.66 7.07 -56.20
N THR A 18 -2.02 8.01 -55.58
CA THR A 18 -2.19 9.46 -55.77
C THR A 18 -2.07 9.88 -57.21
N ASN A 19 -1.57 8.98 -58.06
CA ASN A 19 -1.38 9.15 -59.50
C ASN A 19 -2.47 8.46 -60.35
N HIS A 20 -3.60 8.00 -59.78
CA HIS A 20 -4.62 7.42 -60.60
C HIS A 20 -5.44 8.53 -61.29
N PRO A 21 -5.38 8.61 -62.65
CA PRO A 21 -5.98 9.72 -63.39
C PRO A 21 -7.50 9.83 -63.28
N LEU A 22 -8.17 8.82 -62.72
CA LEU A 22 -9.62 8.79 -62.52
C LEU A 22 -10.07 9.22 -61.14
N ILE A 23 -9.18 9.54 -60.21
CA ILE A 23 -9.50 10.04 -58.86
C ILE A 23 -8.79 11.37 -58.65
N PRO A 24 -9.31 12.46 -59.17
CA PRO A 24 -8.61 13.76 -59.20
C PRO A 24 -8.53 14.45 -57.82
N ASN A 25 -8.93 13.85 -56.73
CA ASN A 25 -8.93 14.46 -55.39
C ASN A 25 -8.63 13.44 -54.30
N SER A 26 -7.62 12.62 -54.46
CA SER A 26 -7.10 11.86 -53.29
C SER A 26 -6.60 12.85 -52.25
N GLN A 27 -7.35 13.03 -51.18
CA GLN A 27 -6.95 13.92 -50.09
C GLN A 27 -5.77 13.26 -49.36
N GLU A 28 -4.57 13.81 -49.53
CA GLU A 28 -3.48 13.51 -48.62
C GLU A 28 -3.80 14.19 -47.28
N TYR A 29 -3.92 13.41 -46.23
CA TYR A 29 -4.13 13.97 -44.90
C TYR A 29 -2.78 14.39 -44.31
N MET A 30 -2.69 15.62 -43.85
CA MET A 30 -1.56 16.10 -43.08
C MET A 30 -1.84 15.84 -41.60
N PHE A 31 -0.90 15.22 -40.93
CA PHE A 31 -0.94 15.01 -39.49
C PHE A 31 -0.17 16.14 -38.79
N TYR A 32 -0.80 16.72 -37.81
CA TYR A 32 -0.20 17.72 -36.94
C TYR A 32 -0.15 17.22 -35.52
N LYS A 33 1.00 17.38 -34.86
CA LYS A 33 1.21 17.02 -33.48
C LYS A 33 1.10 18.26 -32.61
N LYS A 34 0.34 18.14 -31.54
CA LYS A 34 0.24 19.15 -30.51
C LYS A 34 0.36 18.52 -29.12
N TYR A 35 1.08 19.22 -28.25
CA TYR A 35 1.26 18.83 -26.86
C TYR A 35 0.49 19.79 -25.97
N VAL A 36 -0.26 19.24 -25.01
CA VAL A 36 -0.99 20.01 -24.01
C VAL A 36 -0.49 19.56 -22.65
N SER A 37 0.16 20.47 -21.94
CA SER A 37 0.55 20.26 -20.55
C SER A 37 -0.61 20.59 -19.64
N ILE A 38 -0.96 19.68 -18.75
CA ILE A 38 -2.10 19.73 -17.83
C ILE A 38 -1.55 19.70 -16.42
N HIS A 39 -1.96 20.70 -15.63
CA HIS A 39 -1.58 20.84 -14.24
C HIS A 39 -2.80 20.63 -13.34
N SER A 40 -2.69 19.75 -12.36
CA SER A 40 -3.80 19.51 -11.44
C SER A 40 -4.16 20.72 -10.57
N GLU A 41 -3.24 21.69 -10.46
CA GLU A 41 -3.48 22.97 -9.77
C GLU A 41 -4.47 23.89 -10.50
N ASP A 42 -4.64 23.72 -11.82
CA ASP A 42 -5.56 24.50 -12.65
C ASP A 42 -7.02 24.02 -12.55
N ARG A 43 -7.27 22.96 -11.75
CA ARG A 43 -8.63 22.46 -11.51
C ARG A 43 -9.48 23.46 -10.71
N ASP A 44 -10.76 23.39 -10.86
CA ASP A 44 -11.68 24.04 -9.93
C ASP A 44 -11.60 23.35 -8.55
N MET A 45 -10.83 23.93 -7.64
CA MET A 45 -10.56 23.36 -6.31
C MET A 45 -11.81 23.32 -5.41
N LEU A 46 -12.81 24.15 -5.68
CA LEU A 46 -14.07 24.15 -4.92
C LEU A 46 -14.92 22.95 -5.33
N LYS A 47 -14.95 22.63 -6.63
CA LYS A 47 -15.68 21.50 -7.16
C LYS A 47 -14.92 20.18 -6.98
N TYR A 48 -13.60 20.24 -7.13
CA TYR A 48 -12.69 19.07 -7.08
C TYR A 48 -11.59 19.32 -6.05
N PRO A 49 -11.87 19.14 -4.75
CA PRO A 49 -10.88 19.37 -3.70
C PRO A 49 -9.69 18.40 -3.80
N ASN A 50 -9.94 17.17 -4.26
CA ASN A 50 -8.89 16.17 -4.47
C ASN A 50 -8.24 16.34 -5.85
N SER A 51 -6.90 16.35 -5.90
CA SER A 51 -6.16 16.44 -7.17
C SER A 51 -6.27 15.16 -8.03
N SER A 52 -6.69 14.05 -7.46
CA SER A 52 -6.80 12.77 -8.17
C SER A 52 -8.06 12.66 -9.06
N GLU A 53 -9.03 13.56 -8.92
CA GLU A 53 -10.20 13.58 -9.78
C GLU A 53 -10.58 15.03 -10.10
N PHE A 54 -10.57 15.38 -11.38
CA PHE A 54 -10.98 16.71 -11.83
C PHE A 54 -11.34 16.73 -13.32
N GLU A 55 -12.06 17.76 -13.72
CA GLU A 55 -12.35 18.10 -15.11
C GLU A 55 -11.65 19.40 -15.46
N ILE A 56 -11.01 19.43 -16.64
CA ILE A 56 -10.31 20.62 -17.12
C ILE A 56 -10.65 20.85 -18.61
N MET A 57 -10.77 22.12 -18.95
CA MET A 57 -10.89 22.56 -20.35
C MET A 57 -9.49 22.66 -20.95
N ILE A 58 -9.30 22.05 -22.12
CA ILE A 58 -8.04 22.24 -22.85
C ILE A 58 -8.01 23.62 -23.51
N PRO A 59 -6.82 24.20 -23.71
CA PRO A 59 -6.68 25.59 -24.17
C PRO A 59 -7.37 25.89 -25.49
N GLU A 60 -7.52 24.89 -26.35
CA GLU A 60 -8.23 24.98 -27.62
C GLU A 60 -8.93 23.68 -27.95
N ASP A 61 -9.94 23.75 -28.81
CA ASP A 61 -10.61 22.55 -29.31
C ASP A 61 -9.69 21.74 -30.22
N MET A 62 -9.44 20.50 -29.87
CA MET A 62 -8.72 19.56 -30.73
C MET A 62 -9.70 18.90 -31.68
N LEU A 63 -9.57 19.22 -32.97
CA LEU A 63 -10.46 18.72 -34.02
C LEU A 63 -9.81 17.56 -34.79
N ASN A 64 -10.63 16.60 -35.23
CA ASN A 64 -10.19 15.46 -36.04
C ASN A 64 -8.99 14.72 -35.42
N VAL A 65 -9.08 14.41 -34.14
CA VAL A 65 -8.01 13.73 -33.41
C VAL A 65 -7.96 12.27 -33.85
N THR A 66 -6.81 11.84 -34.34
CA THR A 66 -6.56 10.46 -34.76
C THR A 66 -5.85 9.64 -33.69
N THR A 67 -5.06 10.31 -32.84
CA THR A 67 -4.29 9.63 -31.80
C THR A 67 -4.16 10.51 -30.57
N LEU A 68 -4.28 9.88 -29.41
CA LEU A 68 -4.07 10.47 -28.10
C LEU A 68 -3.06 9.63 -27.31
N ARG A 69 -2.08 10.27 -26.67
CA ARG A 69 -1.06 9.59 -25.91
C ARG A 69 -0.63 10.41 -24.69
N LEU A 70 -0.37 9.74 -23.57
CA LEU A 70 0.38 10.32 -22.46
C LEU A 70 1.85 10.41 -22.87
N SER A 71 2.41 11.61 -22.90
CA SER A 71 3.78 11.86 -23.35
C SER A 71 4.78 11.87 -22.20
N ASP A 72 4.43 12.57 -21.14
CA ASP A 72 5.22 12.66 -19.93
C ASP A 72 4.32 12.95 -18.73
N TRP A 73 4.84 12.71 -17.54
CA TRP A 73 4.16 13.02 -16.27
C TRP A 73 5.14 13.30 -15.16
N SER A 74 4.68 14.03 -14.17
CA SER A 74 5.41 14.34 -12.95
C SER A 74 4.45 14.26 -11.77
N PHE A 75 4.67 13.29 -10.88
CA PHE A 75 3.86 13.07 -9.70
C PHE A 75 4.67 13.24 -8.42
N PRO A 76 4.06 13.77 -7.35
CA PRO A 76 4.70 13.79 -6.04
C PRO A 76 4.73 12.37 -5.47
N SER A 77 5.85 11.96 -4.91
CA SER A 77 5.97 10.66 -4.24
C SER A 77 5.73 10.74 -2.73
N ASN A 78 4.73 11.51 -2.35
CA ASN A 78 4.33 11.72 -0.96
C ASN A 78 3.09 10.92 -0.55
N TYR A 79 2.70 9.91 -1.34
CA TYR A 79 1.59 9.04 -0.98
C TYR A 79 1.94 8.15 0.21
N ASN A 80 0.96 7.94 1.07
CA ASN A 80 1.10 7.05 2.22
C ASN A 80 0.85 5.59 1.80
N THR A 81 1.87 4.76 1.86
CA THR A 81 1.71 3.31 1.67
C THR A 81 0.85 2.72 2.76
N PHE A 82 1.08 3.17 4.01
CA PHE A 82 0.29 2.81 5.18
C PHE A 82 -0.59 3.98 5.56
N SER A 83 -1.89 3.76 5.55
CA SER A 83 -2.87 4.76 5.94
C SER A 83 -4.17 4.11 6.45
N VAL A 84 -4.97 4.90 7.14
CA VAL A 84 -6.31 4.47 7.60
C VAL A 84 -7.19 4.16 6.39
N GLU A 85 -7.07 4.93 5.33
CA GLU A 85 -7.82 4.76 4.08
C GLU A 85 -7.51 3.44 3.38
N ASN A 86 -6.24 2.98 3.49
CA ASN A 86 -5.81 1.69 2.95
C ASN A 86 -6.11 0.51 3.89
N ASN A 87 -6.72 0.72 5.05
CA ASN A 87 -7.01 -0.28 6.09
C ASN A 87 -5.80 -1.13 6.51
N ASN A 88 -4.58 -0.57 6.44
CA ASN A 88 -3.34 -1.31 6.67
C ASN A 88 -2.47 -0.74 7.79
N VAL A 89 -3.08 -0.09 8.79
CA VAL A 89 -2.37 0.54 9.92
C VAL A 89 -2.68 -0.11 11.27
N VAL A 90 -3.60 -1.07 11.32
CA VAL A 90 -4.06 -1.67 12.58
C VAL A 90 -3.76 -3.16 12.60
N MET A 91 -3.29 -3.66 13.73
CA MET A 91 -3.27 -5.08 14.06
C MET A 91 -3.57 -5.30 15.53
N THR A 92 -3.86 -6.53 15.89
CA THR A 92 -4.30 -6.88 17.23
C THR A 92 -3.58 -8.12 17.76
N PHE A 93 -3.48 -8.20 19.08
CA PHE A 93 -2.86 -9.32 19.78
C PHE A 93 -3.47 -9.52 21.17
N LYS A 94 -3.19 -10.66 21.79
CA LYS A 94 -3.54 -10.97 23.18
C LYS A 94 -2.30 -11.48 23.93
N ILE A 95 -2.25 -11.23 25.23
CA ILE A 95 -1.34 -11.94 26.13
C ILE A 95 -2.06 -13.20 26.60
N ASN A 96 -1.51 -14.38 26.33
CA ASN A 96 -2.15 -15.66 26.61
C ASN A 96 -1.45 -16.50 27.68
N ASN A 97 -0.19 -16.26 27.94
CA ASN A 97 0.62 -16.98 28.93
C ASN A 97 1.59 -16.00 29.60
N PRO A 98 1.08 -15.14 30.50
CA PRO A 98 1.92 -14.17 31.19
C PRO A 98 2.88 -14.85 32.18
N TYR A 99 4.01 -14.19 32.42
CA TYR A 99 4.95 -14.65 33.43
C TYR A 99 4.30 -14.71 34.82
N ASN A 100 4.31 -15.88 35.42
CA ASN A 100 3.70 -16.09 36.74
C ASN A 100 4.73 -15.96 37.89
N PRO A 101 4.74 -14.83 38.62
CA PRO A 101 5.68 -14.60 39.69
C PRO A 101 5.44 -15.52 40.90
N ASN A 102 4.21 -16.03 41.10
CA ASN A 102 3.87 -16.89 42.22
C ASN A 102 4.51 -18.27 42.08
N ILE A 103 4.59 -18.82 40.86
CA ILE A 103 5.23 -20.10 40.59
C ILE A 103 6.72 -19.97 40.72
N ASN A 104 7.28 -18.85 40.26
CA ASN A 104 8.71 -18.62 40.18
C ASN A 104 9.31 -17.93 41.44
N GLY A 105 8.49 -17.65 42.46
CA GLY A 105 8.93 -17.08 43.72
C GLY A 105 9.43 -15.65 43.65
N VAL A 106 8.93 -14.86 42.68
CA VAL A 106 9.35 -13.45 42.48
C VAL A 106 8.49 -12.52 43.35
N SER A 107 9.15 -11.73 44.20
CA SER A 107 8.49 -10.79 45.11
C SER A 107 8.35 -9.36 44.60
N ASN A 108 8.65 -9.10 43.33
CA ASN A 108 8.55 -7.76 42.74
C ASN A 108 7.10 -7.35 42.61
N LEU A 109 6.69 -6.25 43.26
CA LEU A 109 5.32 -5.74 43.27
C LEU A 109 4.77 -5.45 41.88
N LEU A 110 5.56 -4.78 41.00
CA LEU A 110 5.12 -4.46 39.65
C LEU A 110 4.82 -5.73 38.84
N VAL A 111 5.68 -6.74 38.95
CA VAL A 111 5.51 -8.03 38.26
C VAL A 111 4.28 -8.78 38.79
N GLN A 112 4.08 -8.76 40.08
CA GLN A 112 2.91 -9.37 40.72
C GLN A 112 1.58 -8.76 40.24
N LEU A 113 1.51 -7.42 40.23
CA LEU A 113 0.30 -6.70 39.79
C LEU A 113 0.09 -6.75 38.29
N THR A 114 1.15 -6.79 37.52
CA THR A 114 1.08 -6.99 36.05
C THR A 114 0.56 -8.37 35.71
N PHE A 115 1.04 -9.42 36.41
CA PHE A 115 0.50 -10.77 36.26
C PHE A 115 -0.98 -10.83 36.65
N LYS A 116 -1.35 -10.21 37.79
CA LYS A 116 -2.75 -10.12 38.23
C LYS A 116 -3.65 -9.51 37.17
N TYR A 117 -3.19 -8.40 36.55
CA TYR A 117 -3.91 -7.76 35.45
C TYR A 117 -4.14 -8.72 34.29
N PHE A 118 -3.09 -9.38 33.79
CA PHE A 118 -3.20 -10.30 32.67
C PHE A 118 -4.06 -11.53 32.99
N PHE A 119 -4.00 -12.01 34.22
CA PHE A 119 -4.80 -13.14 34.65
C PHE A 119 -6.30 -12.79 34.73
N GLU A 120 -6.63 -11.64 35.30
CA GLU A 120 -8.01 -11.16 35.40
C GLU A 120 -8.60 -10.75 34.06
N ASN A 121 -7.76 -10.36 33.09
CA ASN A 121 -8.15 -9.86 31.79
C ASN A 121 -7.59 -10.73 30.65
N ALA A 122 -7.55 -12.04 30.81
CA ALA A 122 -6.93 -12.98 29.87
C ALA A 122 -7.53 -12.91 28.43
N ASP A 123 -8.80 -12.50 28.30
CA ASP A 123 -9.47 -12.36 27.01
C ASP A 123 -9.31 -10.97 26.37
N THR A 124 -8.58 -10.06 27.03
CA THR A 124 -8.39 -8.72 26.49
C THR A 124 -7.58 -8.73 25.20
N THR A 125 -8.17 -8.16 24.16
CA THR A 125 -7.51 -7.94 22.89
C THR A 125 -6.91 -6.53 22.86
N PHE A 126 -5.61 -6.47 22.74
CA PHE A 126 -4.87 -5.23 22.54
C PHE A 126 -4.92 -4.86 21.05
N SER A 127 -5.06 -3.58 20.76
CA SER A 127 -5.02 -3.05 19.41
C SER A 127 -3.88 -2.05 19.29
N ILE A 128 -3.10 -2.17 18.25
CA ILE A 128 -2.09 -1.18 17.89
C ILE A 128 -2.48 -0.48 16.60
N LYS A 129 -2.07 0.77 16.50
CA LYS A 129 -2.19 1.58 15.29
C LYS A 129 -0.85 2.23 15.00
N ILE A 130 -0.27 1.93 13.84
CA ILE A 130 0.94 2.61 13.35
C ILE A 130 0.57 3.96 12.75
N SER A 131 1.53 4.85 12.65
CA SER A 131 1.35 6.16 12.01
C SER A 131 1.19 6.00 10.51
N ASN A 132 0.39 6.88 9.89
CA ASN A 132 0.30 6.92 8.43
C ASN A 132 1.66 7.32 7.84
N GLY A 133 2.06 6.68 6.76
CA GLY A 133 3.31 7.01 6.09
C GLY A 133 3.88 5.90 5.24
N PHE A 134 5.15 6.02 4.97
CA PHE A 134 5.98 5.02 4.36
C PHE A 134 7.02 4.53 5.37
N TYR A 135 7.29 3.24 5.35
CA TYR A 135 8.25 2.61 6.26
C TYR A 135 9.28 1.81 5.49
N ASN A 136 10.55 1.98 5.86
CA ASN A 136 11.54 0.95 5.60
C ASN A 136 11.41 -0.17 6.67
N PRO A 137 12.03 -1.34 6.48
CA PRO A 137 11.89 -2.44 7.44
C PRO A 137 12.31 -2.09 8.87
N GLU A 138 13.39 -1.33 9.04
CA GLU A 138 13.94 -0.94 10.34
C GLU A 138 12.99 0.05 11.06
N GLN A 139 12.41 0.98 10.33
CA GLN A 139 11.40 1.90 10.86
C GLN A 139 10.14 1.15 11.27
N MET A 140 9.71 0.18 10.45
CA MET A 140 8.52 -0.61 10.74
C MET A 140 8.69 -1.40 12.04
N VAL A 141 9.80 -2.11 12.23
CA VAL A 141 10.01 -2.90 13.46
C VAL A 141 10.16 -2.01 14.69
N THR A 142 10.74 -0.84 14.55
CA THR A 142 10.82 0.15 15.63
C THR A 142 9.44 0.66 16.00
N GLU A 143 8.63 1.04 15.03
CA GLU A 143 7.25 1.50 15.25
C GLU A 143 6.41 0.39 15.89
N LEU A 144 6.48 -0.83 15.37
CA LEU A 144 5.76 -1.97 15.94
C LEU A 144 6.18 -2.24 17.39
N THR A 145 7.50 -2.30 17.68
CA THR A 145 7.99 -2.51 19.05
C THR A 145 7.42 -1.46 20.00
N ASN A 146 7.47 -0.19 19.58
CA ASN A 146 6.95 0.90 20.41
C ASN A 146 5.44 0.80 20.60
N ARG A 147 4.67 0.49 19.55
CA ARG A 147 3.21 0.41 19.62
C ARG A 147 2.71 -0.78 20.45
N PHE A 148 3.35 -1.95 20.29
CA PHE A 148 3.03 -3.11 21.11
C PHE A 148 3.26 -2.81 22.60
N ASN A 149 4.42 -2.32 22.97
CA ASN A 149 4.75 -1.96 24.34
C ASN A 149 3.87 -0.83 24.87
N ALA A 150 3.60 0.21 24.07
CA ALA A 150 2.73 1.32 24.48
C ALA A 150 1.27 0.88 24.71
N SER A 151 0.76 -0.04 23.91
CA SER A 151 -0.61 -0.56 24.05
C SER A 151 -0.79 -1.29 25.39
N VAL A 152 0.17 -2.15 25.74
CA VAL A 152 0.16 -2.84 27.05
C VAL A 152 0.36 -1.85 28.19
N SER A 153 1.30 -0.92 28.06
CA SER A 153 1.55 0.13 29.06
C SER A 153 0.29 0.94 29.36
N ALA A 154 -0.41 1.38 28.32
CA ALA A 154 -1.63 2.17 28.47
C ALA A 154 -2.71 1.40 29.25
N ALA A 155 -2.85 0.11 28.95
CA ALA A 155 -3.80 -0.73 29.66
C ALA A 155 -3.42 -0.94 31.14
N LEU A 156 -2.13 -1.18 31.43
CA LEU A 156 -1.64 -1.29 32.79
C LEU A 156 -1.82 0.02 33.58
N TYR A 157 -1.50 1.16 32.98
CA TYR A 157 -1.73 2.47 33.60
C TYR A 157 -3.20 2.71 33.93
N ALA A 158 -4.09 2.40 32.99
CA ALA A 158 -5.53 2.54 33.19
C ALA A 158 -6.03 1.64 34.31
N TYR A 159 -5.60 0.37 34.34
CA TYR A 159 -5.99 -0.58 35.37
C TYR A 159 -5.45 -0.18 36.75
N PHE A 160 -4.15 0.12 36.88
CA PHE A 160 -3.57 0.51 38.16
C PHE A 160 -4.17 1.82 38.69
N THR A 161 -4.47 2.77 37.81
CA THR A 161 -5.16 4.02 38.19
C THR A 161 -6.55 3.73 38.72
N ALA A 162 -7.33 2.88 38.04
CA ALA A 162 -8.65 2.50 38.48
C ALA A 162 -8.63 1.77 39.85
N GLN A 163 -7.68 0.84 40.03
CA GLN A 163 -7.55 0.11 41.29
C GLN A 163 -7.04 0.98 42.44
N SER A 164 -6.20 1.96 42.19
CA SER A 164 -5.67 2.89 43.21
C SER A 164 -6.79 3.74 43.88
N THR A 165 -7.89 3.95 43.14
CA THR A 165 -9.06 4.70 43.61
C THR A 165 -10.27 3.83 43.97
N ASN A 166 -10.15 2.51 43.83
CA ASN A 166 -11.25 1.57 44.06
C ASN A 166 -11.57 1.45 45.55
N SER A 167 -12.76 1.89 45.94
CA SER A 167 -13.23 1.86 47.33
C SER A 167 -13.45 0.44 47.89
N SER A 168 -13.57 -0.56 47.04
CA SER A 168 -13.73 -1.97 47.46
C SER A 168 -12.41 -2.58 47.94
N LEU A 169 -11.27 -1.96 47.66
CA LEU A 169 -9.96 -2.40 48.11
C LEU A 169 -9.56 -1.77 49.43
N THR A 170 -8.72 -2.45 50.18
CA THR A 170 -8.14 -1.92 51.42
C THR A 170 -7.21 -0.74 51.13
N ALA A 171 -6.91 0.06 52.14
CA ALA A 171 -6.00 1.18 51.97
C ALA A 171 -4.58 0.72 51.60
N ALA A 172 -4.13 -0.45 52.09
CA ALA A 172 -2.85 -1.04 51.74
C ALA A 172 -2.80 -1.47 50.30
N GLU A 173 -3.80 -2.18 49.78
CA GLU A 173 -3.89 -2.61 48.40
C GLU A 173 -3.92 -1.41 47.44
N ARG A 174 -4.65 -0.35 47.79
CA ARG A 174 -4.63 0.90 46.98
C ARG A 174 -3.23 1.55 46.93
N ALA A 175 -2.54 1.53 48.07
CA ALA A 175 -1.16 2.04 48.14
C ALA A 175 -0.20 1.23 47.26
N ASP A 176 -0.36 -0.09 47.21
CA ASP A 176 0.41 -0.97 46.32
C ASP A 176 0.22 -0.60 44.82
N TYR A 177 -1.01 -0.29 44.38
CA TYR A 177 -1.27 0.18 43.03
C TYR A 177 -0.67 1.56 42.74
N VAL A 178 -0.67 2.48 43.73
CA VAL A 178 0.02 3.77 43.58
C VAL A 178 1.52 3.56 43.43
N GLN A 179 2.10 2.67 44.23
CA GLN A 179 3.53 2.31 44.10
C GLN A 179 3.83 1.65 42.76
N ALA A 180 2.94 0.76 42.27
CA ALA A 180 3.08 0.12 40.96
C ALA A 180 3.05 1.14 39.80
N LEU A 181 2.18 2.17 39.88
CA LEU A 181 2.17 3.26 38.91
C LEU A 181 3.50 4.00 38.85
N GLN A 182 4.10 4.27 40.03
CA GLN A 182 5.42 4.92 40.10
C GLN A 182 6.53 4.03 39.50
N LEU A 183 6.50 2.74 39.84
CA LEU A 183 7.48 1.76 39.31
C LEU A 183 7.32 1.61 37.78
N LEU A 184 6.10 1.52 37.27
CA LEU A 184 5.81 1.43 35.83
C LEU A 184 6.31 2.68 35.08
N SER A 185 6.09 3.85 35.68
CA SER A 185 6.58 5.13 35.12
C SER A 185 8.12 5.18 35.11
N THR A 186 8.76 4.75 36.19
CA THR A 186 10.23 4.71 36.32
C THR A 186 10.84 3.72 35.33
N ALA A 187 10.18 2.59 35.07
CA ALA A 187 10.59 1.60 34.08
C ALA A 187 10.36 2.05 32.62
N GLY A 188 9.69 3.19 32.39
CA GLY A 188 9.33 3.65 31.05
C GLY A 188 8.15 2.90 30.43
N GLY A 189 7.34 2.23 31.24
CA GLY A 189 6.22 1.41 30.80
C GLY A 189 6.55 -0.08 30.66
N TYR A 190 5.70 -0.81 29.95
CA TYR A 190 5.95 -2.19 29.58
C TYR A 190 6.92 -2.22 28.39
N THR A 191 7.97 -3.03 28.44
CA THR A 191 9.07 -3.03 27.46
C THR A 191 9.46 -4.44 26.99
N ASN A 192 8.58 -5.44 27.23
CA ASN A 192 8.94 -6.83 27.00
C ASN A 192 8.79 -7.27 25.52
N PHE A 193 8.07 -6.52 24.67
CA PHE A 193 8.04 -6.81 23.25
C PHE A 193 9.29 -6.32 22.54
N VAL A 194 9.87 -7.20 21.74
CA VAL A 194 11.02 -6.95 20.87
C VAL A 194 10.65 -7.45 19.47
N ILE A 195 10.64 -6.58 18.49
CA ILE A 195 10.33 -6.94 17.11
C ILE A 195 11.53 -6.59 16.25
N VAL A 196 11.95 -7.53 15.41
CA VAL A 196 13.14 -7.38 14.57
C VAL A 196 12.87 -7.78 13.12
N TYR A 197 13.67 -7.26 12.22
CA TYR A 197 13.66 -7.60 10.81
C TYR A 197 14.85 -8.48 10.45
N ASN A 198 14.57 -9.67 9.95
CA ASN A 198 15.60 -10.54 9.37
C ASN A 198 15.81 -10.13 7.89
N ASN A 199 16.90 -9.45 7.61
CA ASN A 199 17.23 -8.93 6.28
C ASN A 199 17.61 -10.05 5.28
N VAL A 200 18.03 -11.22 5.74
CA VAL A 200 18.39 -12.36 4.88
C VAL A 200 17.11 -13.03 4.36
N GLU A 201 16.17 -13.31 5.25
CA GLU A 201 14.91 -13.94 4.91
C GLU A 201 13.83 -12.94 4.46
N GLN A 202 14.05 -11.66 4.73
CA GLN A 202 13.09 -10.56 4.49
C GLN A 202 11.78 -10.76 5.26
N LYS A 203 11.89 -11.21 6.51
CA LYS A 203 10.79 -11.51 7.41
C LYS A 203 10.86 -10.69 8.68
N ILE A 204 9.70 -10.49 9.31
CA ILE A 204 9.61 -9.89 10.65
C ILE A 204 9.46 -11.00 11.68
N TRP A 205 10.20 -10.86 12.77
CA TRP A 205 10.11 -11.71 13.94
C TRP A 205 9.60 -10.91 15.12
N PHE A 206 8.52 -11.42 15.72
CA PHE A 206 7.88 -10.82 16.88
C PHE A 206 8.32 -11.60 18.11
N GLY A 207 8.83 -10.93 19.13
CA GLY A 207 9.28 -11.55 20.37
C GLY A 207 8.74 -10.86 21.60
N ASN A 208 8.68 -11.63 22.70
CA ASN A 208 8.46 -11.12 24.03
C ASN A 208 9.38 -11.85 24.99
N ILE A 209 10.04 -11.10 25.90
CA ILE A 209 11.09 -11.62 26.79
C ILE A 209 10.57 -12.33 28.04
N SER A 210 9.25 -12.31 28.27
CA SER A 210 8.66 -12.94 29.47
C SER A 210 7.24 -13.47 29.30
N ASP A 211 6.42 -12.87 28.40
CA ASP A 211 5.00 -13.11 28.34
C ASP A 211 4.60 -13.75 27.02
N GLY A 212 3.83 -14.84 27.07
CA GLY A 212 3.27 -15.49 25.89
C GLY A 212 2.18 -14.62 25.26
N PHE A 213 2.10 -14.66 23.95
CA PHE A 213 1.14 -13.85 23.20
C PHE A 213 0.58 -14.59 21.98
N ILE A 214 -0.53 -14.08 21.48
CA ILE A 214 -1.18 -14.52 20.24
C ILE A 214 -1.37 -13.31 19.36
N LEU A 215 -0.91 -13.37 18.10
CA LEU A 215 -1.28 -12.42 17.06
C LEU A 215 -2.69 -12.79 16.57
N THR A 216 -3.66 -11.94 16.83
CA THR A 216 -5.08 -12.23 16.57
C THR A 216 -5.48 -11.73 15.18
N ASN A 217 -4.98 -12.38 14.14
CA ASN A 217 -5.17 -11.97 12.74
C ASN A 217 -6.63 -12.14 12.27
N THR A 218 -7.43 -12.95 12.95
CA THR A 218 -8.85 -13.17 12.67
C THR A 218 -9.78 -12.22 13.43
N THR A 219 -9.26 -11.10 13.93
CA THR A 219 -10.08 -10.13 14.67
C THR A 219 -11.16 -9.51 13.80
N GLN A 220 -12.14 -8.91 14.48
CA GLN A 220 -13.27 -8.26 13.83
C GLN A 220 -12.84 -7.19 12.83
N ILE A 221 -11.77 -6.42 13.10
CA ILE A 221 -11.25 -5.38 12.19
C ILE A 221 -10.79 -6.00 10.87
N ASN A 222 -10.01 -7.06 10.94
CA ASN A 222 -9.56 -7.76 9.74
C ASN A 222 -10.71 -8.48 9.03
N ARG A 223 -11.70 -8.96 9.78
CA ARG A 223 -12.92 -9.57 9.21
C ARG A 223 -13.80 -8.56 8.52
N GLU A 224 -13.97 -7.37 9.09
CA GLU A 224 -14.76 -6.31 8.47
C GLU A 224 -14.12 -5.83 7.16
N ALA A 225 -12.82 -5.59 7.13
CA ALA A 225 -12.10 -5.27 5.89
C ALA A 225 -12.26 -6.36 4.82
N LEU A 226 -12.31 -7.62 5.24
CA LEU A 226 -12.59 -8.75 4.36
C LEU A 226 -14.06 -8.85 3.94
N ASN A 227 -14.99 -8.54 4.83
CA ASN A 227 -16.42 -8.63 4.55
C ASN A 227 -16.92 -7.47 3.71
N GLU A 228 -16.33 -6.29 3.84
CA GLU A 228 -16.63 -5.15 2.95
C GLU A 228 -16.18 -5.42 1.52
N SER A 229 -15.07 -6.12 1.33
CA SER A 229 -14.63 -6.51 0.01
C SER A 229 -15.43 -7.68 -0.55
N VAL A 230 -16.13 -8.46 0.28
CA VAL A 230 -16.72 -9.73 -0.14
C VAL A 230 -17.82 -10.21 0.79
N LEU A 231 -18.93 -10.55 0.22
CA LEU A 231 -19.88 -11.53 0.74
C LEU A 231 -19.26 -12.95 0.75
N CYS A 232 -18.02 -13.09 1.21
CA CYS A 232 -17.33 -14.36 1.24
C CYS A 232 -17.76 -15.16 2.45
N VAL A 233 -18.77 -15.97 2.28
CA VAL A 233 -19.27 -16.88 3.30
C VAL A 233 -18.22 -17.95 3.63
N ASN A 234 -17.25 -18.20 2.77
CA ASN A 234 -16.29 -19.28 2.92
C ASN A 234 -14.84 -18.77 2.86
N ARG A 235 -14.21 -18.62 4.04
CA ARG A 235 -12.83 -18.12 4.21
C ARG A 235 -11.75 -18.98 3.53
N SER A 236 -12.05 -20.22 3.22
CA SER A 236 -11.08 -21.15 2.61
C SER A 236 -10.65 -20.75 1.20
N TYR A 237 -11.39 -19.85 0.54
CA TYR A 237 -11.08 -19.38 -0.81
C TYR A 237 -10.18 -18.15 -0.87
N ASN A 238 -9.94 -17.50 0.27
CA ASN A 238 -9.07 -16.32 0.28
C ASN A 238 -7.63 -16.72 0.54
N PRO A 239 -6.69 -16.47 -0.39
CA PRO A 239 -5.29 -16.76 -0.18
C PRO A 239 -4.73 -16.00 1.04
N ASP A 240 -3.88 -16.63 1.83
CA ASP A 240 -3.26 -16.02 3.01
C ASP A 240 -2.47 -14.74 2.69
N PHE A 241 -1.91 -14.69 1.50
CA PHE A 241 -1.09 -13.58 1.01
C PHE A 241 -1.89 -12.44 0.37
N SER A 242 -3.22 -12.49 0.34
CA SER A 242 -4.00 -11.36 -0.19
C SER A 242 -3.93 -10.16 0.76
N ASN A 243 -4.02 -8.95 0.18
CA ASN A 243 -3.98 -7.71 0.96
C ASN A 243 -5.25 -7.58 1.84
N TRP A 244 -5.12 -7.81 3.13
CA TRP A 244 -6.20 -7.84 4.11
C TRP A 244 -5.86 -7.02 5.37
N GLY A 245 -4.92 -6.11 5.29
CA GLY A 245 -4.54 -5.21 6.35
C GLY A 245 -3.05 -5.26 6.71
N LEU A 246 -2.67 -4.60 7.79
CA LEU A 246 -1.28 -4.53 8.24
C LEU A 246 -0.61 -5.91 8.39
N PRO A 247 -1.24 -6.94 8.98
CA PRO A 247 -0.60 -8.24 9.12
C PRO A 247 -0.21 -8.88 7.78
N ALA A 248 -1.00 -8.64 6.69
CA ALA A 248 -0.64 -9.12 5.36
C ALA A 248 0.65 -8.48 4.84
N ASN A 249 0.81 -7.18 5.05
CA ASN A 249 2.04 -6.46 4.68
C ASN A 249 3.26 -6.93 5.48
N LEU A 250 3.04 -7.40 6.71
CA LEU A 250 4.08 -7.96 7.59
C LEU A 250 4.37 -9.44 7.32
N GLY A 251 3.75 -10.05 6.31
CA GLY A 251 3.96 -11.44 5.93
C GLY A 251 3.30 -12.47 6.85
N LEU A 252 2.25 -12.09 7.58
CA LEU A 252 1.50 -12.99 8.47
C LEU A 252 0.36 -13.68 7.73
N THR A 253 -0.05 -14.84 8.22
CA THR A 253 -1.25 -15.57 7.76
C THR A 253 -2.52 -14.98 8.37
N ARG A 254 -3.67 -15.30 7.78
CA ARG A 254 -4.99 -14.86 8.30
C ARG A 254 -5.41 -15.54 9.60
N CYS A 255 -4.81 -16.69 9.91
CA CYS A 255 -5.07 -17.40 11.14
C CYS A 255 -4.40 -16.71 12.33
N ASP A 256 -4.97 -16.90 13.50
CA ASP A 256 -4.33 -16.50 14.74
C ASP A 256 -3.04 -17.30 14.93
N ILE A 257 -1.97 -16.63 15.33
CA ILE A 257 -0.65 -17.24 15.50
C ILE A 257 -0.25 -17.15 16.97
N THR A 258 -0.14 -18.29 17.61
CA THR A 258 0.34 -18.38 18.99
C THR A 258 1.87 -18.41 19.01
N ALA A 259 2.45 -17.60 19.88
CA ALA A 259 3.90 -17.55 20.04
C ALA A 259 4.46 -18.87 20.54
N THR A 260 5.56 -19.30 19.93
CA THR A 260 6.31 -20.48 20.34
C THR A 260 7.15 -20.15 21.57
N THR A 261 7.21 -21.06 22.54
CA THR A 261 8.05 -20.90 23.73
C THR A 261 9.43 -21.45 23.46
N ALA A 262 10.46 -20.67 23.84
CA ALA A 262 11.81 -21.17 23.96
C ALA A 262 12.29 -20.96 25.40
N SER A 263 12.82 -22.02 26.03
CA SER A 263 13.42 -21.93 27.34
C SER A 263 14.85 -21.44 27.23
N ALA A 264 15.23 -20.49 28.08
CA ALA A 264 16.63 -20.12 28.25
C ALA A 264 17.41 -21.34 28.77
N LEU A 265 18.46 -21.72 28.09
CA LEU A 265 19.45 -22.59 28.67
C LEU A 265 20.25 -21.80 29.72
N SER A 266 20.20 -22.26 30.93
CA SER A 266 21.16 -21.80 31.93
C SER A 266 22.60 -22.28 31.55
N GLY A 267 23.39 -21.40 31.00
CA GLY A 267 24.82 -21.50 31.04
C GLY A 267 25.58 -22.01 29.84
N ASP A 268 25.00 -22.69 28.87
CA ASP A 268 25.73 -23.12 27.69
C ASP A 268 25.01 -22.76 26.35
N VAL A 269 25.51 -21.69 25.77
CA VAL A 269 24.99 -21.11 24.53
C VAL A 269 25.40 -21.93 23.30
N SER A 270 26.23 -22.96 23.47
CA SER A 270 26.78 -23.74 22.37
C SER A 270 25.84 -24.85 21.85
N LEU A 271 24.81 -25.21 22.59
CA LEU A 271 23.88 -26.27 22.24
C LEU A 271 22.64 -25.74 21.56
N TYR A 272 22.76 -25.42 20.27
CA TYR A 272 21.64 -25.10 19.40
C TYR A 272 20.79 -26.33 19.17
N ASN A 273 19.74 -26.42 19.96
CA ASN A 273 18.63 -27.34 19.65
C ASN A 273 17.51 -26.51 18.99
N THR A 274 16.73 -27.14 18.12
CA THR A 274 15.57 -26.57 17.42
C THR A 274 14.51 -25.93 18.33
N LYS A 275 14.71 -25.93 19.63
CA LYS A 275 13.85 -25.31 20.66
C LYS A 275 14.26 -23.87 21.01
N PHE A 276 15.33 -23.35 20.44
CA PHE A 276 15.83 -22.00 20.75
C PHE A 276 15.44 -21.02 19.67
N VAL A 277 15.30 -19.76 20.11
CA VAL A 277 15.11 -18.62 19.24
C VAL A 277 16.23 -18.61 18.18
N PRO A 278 15.87 -18.55 16.89
CA PRO A 278 16.89 -18.54 15.84
C PRO A 278 17.83 -17.36 16.02
N ARG A 279 19.11 -17.60 15.68
CA ARG A 279 20.12 -16.54 15.67
C ARG A 279 19.83 -15.54 14.59
N PHE A 280 20.13 -14.31 14.92
CA PHE A 280 20.02 -13.19 14.01
C PHE A 280 21.42 -12.65 13.72
N TYR A 281 21.82 -12.66 12.45
CA TYR A 281 23.10 -12.11 12.03
C TYR A 281 22.86 -10.72 11.45
N TYR A 282 23.21 -9.69 12.23
CA TYR A 282 23.38 -8.35 11.70
C TYR A 282 24.76 -8.24 11.05
N GLY A 283 24.90 -7.43 10.01
CA GLY A 283 26.18 -7.21 9.34
C GLY A 283 27.29 -6.65 10.24
N ASP A 284 26.93 -6.10 11.39
CA ASP A 284 27.81 -5.46 12.37
C ASP A 284 27.94 -6.25 13.68
N VAL A 285 27.91 -7.58 13.61
CA VAL A 285 28.13 -8.43 14.79
C VAL A 285 29.55 -8.20 15.32
N PHE A 286 29.66 -7.63 16.52
CA PHE A 286 30.94 -7.44 17.19
C PHE A 286 31.51 -8.79 17.70
N PRO A 287 32.85 -8.94 17.77
CA PRO A 287 33.43 -10.11 18.37
C PRO A 287 32.92 -10.31 19.82
N GLY A 288 32.32 -11.48 20.09
CA GLY A 288 31.69 -11.82 21.36
C GLY A 288 30.18 -11.68 21.40
N ASP A 289 29.54 -11.11 20.37
CA ASP A 289 28.11 -11.15 20.22
C ASP A 289 27.68 -12.60 19.90
N ASN A 290 26.66 -13.08 20.63
CA ASN A 290 26.14 -14.44 20.45
C ASN A 290 25.06 -14.52 19.37
N GLY A 291 24.66 -13.40 18.75
CA GLY A 291 23.64 -13.30 17.72
C GLY A 291 22.21 -13.57 18.21
N PHE A 292 21.95 -13.54 19.50
CA PHE A 292 20.60 -13.68 20.04
C PHE A 292 19.87 -12.34 20.01
N TRP A 293 18.78 -12.29 19.27
CA TRP A 293 17.93 -11.11 19.20
C TRP A 293 16.89 -11.03 20.33
N LEU A 294 16.63 -12.16 21.00
CA LEU A 294 15.63 -12.27 22.06
C LEU A 294 16.22 -13.09 23.22
N LEU A 295 16.41 -12.44 24.35
CA LEU A 295 16.89 -13.06 25.57
C LEU A 295 15.81 -12.97 26.64
N PRO A 296 15.69 -13.98 27.54
CA PRO A 296 14.80 -13.90 28.67
C PRO A 296 15.09 -12.68 29.54
N ASN A 297 14.06 -12.16 30.20
CA ASN A 297 14.25 -11.04 31.10
C ASN A 297 15.17 -11.44 32.25
N PRO A 298 16.36 -10.83 32.40
CA PRO A 298 17.36 -11.23 33.40
C PRO A 298 16.88 -10.95 34.83
N SER A 299 15.92 -10.08 35.03
CA SER A 299 15.33 -9.76 36.33
C SER A 299 14.26 -10.76 36.78
N LEU A 300 13.91 -11.72 35.93
CA LEU A 300 12.84 -12.69 36.19
C LEU A 300 13.41 -14.11 36.21
N THR A 301 13.33 -14.77 37.33
CA THR A 301 13.79 -16.17 37.51
C THR A 301 12.96 -17.10 36.63
N ASN A 302 13.63 -17.98 35.89
CA ASN A 302 12.99 -18.95 35.00
C ASN A 302 11.99 -18.34 33.98
N SER A 303 12.28 -17.13 33.50
CA SER A 303 11.49 -16.55 32.41
C SER A 303 11.78 -17.28 31.10
N ASN A 304 10.73 -17.44 30.29
CA ASN A 304 10.82 -17.97 28.94
C ASN A 304 10.69 -16.81 27.96
N VAL A 305 11.27 -16.97 26.78
CA VAL A 305 10.99 -16.10 25.66
C VAL A 305 9.90 -16.70 24.78
N TYR A 306 9.12 -15.84 24.16
CA TYR A 306 8.03 -16.22 23.27
C TYR A 306 8.23 -15.50 21.93
N TRP A 307 8.08 -16.19 20.83
CA TRP A 307 8.33 -15.61 19.53
C TRP A 307 7.46 -16.17 18.42
N VAL A 308 7.26 -15.36 17.40
CA VAL A 308 6.55 -15.68 16.16
C VAL A 308 7.42 -15.22 15.00
N GLU A 309 7.63 -16.07 14.03
CA GLU A 309 8.21 -15.73 12.74
C GLU A 309 7.09 -15.51 11.73
N SER A 310 7.17 -14.45 10.92
CA SER A 310 6.28 -14.24 9.80
C SER A 310 6.40 -15.39 8.79
N SER A 311 5.27 -15.89 8.30
CA SER A 311 5.22 -17.03 7.37
C SER A 311 5.77 -16.64 6.00
N TYR A 312 5.58 -15.40 5.58
CA TYR A 312 5.95 -14.85 4.29
C TYR A 312 6.89 -13.66 4.42
N LYS A 313 7.50 -13.28 3.31
CA LYS A 313 8.29 -12.05 3.21
C LYS A 313 7.40 -10.82 3.39
N ILE A 314 7.99 -9.78 3.96
CA ILE A 314 7.31 -8.49 4.10
C ILE A 314 7.04 -7.83 2.74
N ASN A 315 5.97 -7.08 2.67
CA ASN A 315 5.67 -6.21 1.53
C ASN A 315 5.30 -4.81 2.04
N LEU A 316 6.31 -3.94 2.13
CA LEU A 316 6.13 -2.55 2.59
C LEU A 316 6.04 -1.56 1.43
N MET A 317 6.07 -2.02 0.19
CA MET A 317 6.15 -1.15 -0.99
C MET A 317 4.81 -0.55 -1.41
N GLY A 318 3.71 -1.13 -0.97
CA GLY A 318 2.38 -0.69 -1.38
C GLY A 318 2.04 -1.02 -2.85
N PRO A 319 1.12 -0.26 -3.47
CA PRO A 319 0.74 -0.46 -4.86
C PRO A 319 1.92 -0.22 -5.81
N ALA A 320 2.13 -1.14 -6.74
CA ALA A 320 3.23 -1.04 -7.71
C ALA A 320 2.92 -0.10 -8.88
N TYR A 321 1.65 0.22 -9.09
CA TYR A 321 1.19 1.09 -10.18
C TYR A 321 -0.14 1.72 -9.86
N MET A 322 -0.43 2.81 -10.55
CA MET A 322 -1.72 3.47 -10.59
C MET A 322 -2.24 3.56 -12.02
N TYR A 323 -3.53 3.74 -12.15
CA TYR A 323 -4.20 3.91 -13.43
C TYR A 323 -4.69 5.33 -13.60
N MET A 324 -4.43 5.91 -14.77
CA MET A 324 -5.01 7.16 -15.20
C MET A 324 -6.20 6.87 -16.10
N GLU A 325 -7.37 7.34 -15.71
CA GLU A 325 -8.56 7.35 -16.55
C GLU A 325 -8.73 8.72 -17.18
N LEU A 326 -9.05 8.73 -18.46
CA LEU A 326 -9.56 9.89 -19.16
C LEU A 326 -10.95 9.53 -19.72
N GLU A 327 -11.99 10.15 -19.19
CA GLU A 327 -13.37 9.81 -19.55
C GLU A 327 -13.59 9.85 -21.06
N GLY A 328 -14.07 8.73 -21.61
CA GLY A 328 -14.26 8.54 -23.06
C GLY A 328 -12.98 8.26 -23.86
N GLN A 329 -11.80 8.31 -23.23
CA GLN A 329 -10.50 8.15 -23.92
C GLN A 329 -9.75 6.90 -23.50
N ASN A 330 -10.29 6.06 -22.64
CA ASN A 330 -9.64 4.86 -22.15
C ASN A 330 -9.35 3.86 -23.27
N CYS A 331 -8.24 3.15 -23.18
CA CYS A 331 -7.75 2.20 -24.20
C CYS A 331 -7.06 0.96 -23.62
N ILE A 332 -6.98 0.86 -22.29
CA ILE A 332 -6.43 -0.29 -21.58
C ILE A 332 -7.57 -0.90 -20.77
N ASP A 333 -7.95 -2.13 -21.09
CA ASP A 333 -8.94 -2.87 -20.32
C ASP A 333 -8.24 -3.61 -19.18
N GLU A 334 -8.81 -3.51 -17.99
CA GLU A 334 -8.29 -4.16 -16.80
C GLU A 334 -9.14 -5.40 -16.49
N THR A 335 -8.47 -6.45 -16.00
CA THR A 335 -9.19 -7.54 -15.35
C THR A 335 -9.84 -6.98 -14.09
N ALA A 336 -11.12 -7.31 -13.86
CA ALA A 336 -11.80 -6.89 -12.64
C ALA A 336 -11.09 -7.45 -11.41
N PRO A 337 -10.96 -6.68 -10.32
CA PRO A 337 -10.53 -7.21 -9.04
C PRO A 337 -11.39 -8.42 -8.70
N TYR A 338 -10.76 -9.44 -8.09
CA TYR A 338 -11.45 -10.66 -7.69
C TYR A 338 -12.59 -10.33 -6.72
N ASN A 339 -13.77 -10.19 -7.26
CA ASN A 339 -14.98 -9.89 -6.50
C ASN A 339 -15.64 -11.23 -6.12
N VAL A 340 -15.38 -11.66 -4.88
CA VAL A 340 -15.83 -12.96 -4.38
C VAL A 340 -17.29 -12.86 -3.93
N SER A 341 -18.21 -12.68 -4.84
CA SER A 341 -19.58 -13.08 -4.58
C SER A 341 -19.84 -14.47 -5.17
N GLU A 342 -20.72 -15.26 -4.55
CA GLU A 342 -21.13 -16.54 -5.13
C GLU A 342 -21.64 -16.39 -6.57
N PHE A 343 -22.19 -15.25 -6.92
CA PHE A 343 -22.67 -14.94 -8.25
C PHE A 343 -21.54 -14.71 -9.25
N THR A 344 -20.52 -13.95 -8.89
CA THR A 344 -19.37 -13.69 -9.78
C THR A 344 -18.51 -14.93 -10.00
N LEU A 345 -18.40 -15.82 -9.03
CA LEU A 345 -17.71 -17.09 -9.20
C LEU A 345 -18.42 -18.06 -10.16
N LYS A 346 -19.77 -18.02 -10.18
CA LYS A 346 -20.57 -18.96 -11.00
C LYS A 346 -20.83 -18.44 -12.41
N THR A 347 -20.94 -17.14 -12.60
CA THR A 347 -21.41 -16.56 -13.87
C THR A 347 -20.27 -16.04 -14.73
N ASN A 348 -19.09 -15.76 -14.14
CA ASN A 348 -18.00 -15.07 -14.82
C ASN A 348 -18.47 -13.77 -15.51
N GLU A 349 -19.61 -13.24 -15.07
CA GLU A 349 -20.20 -12.03 -15.60
C GLU A 349 -19.66 -10.83 -14.85
N THR A 350 -18.90 -10.03 -15.54
CA THR A 350 -18.42 -8.73 -15.04
C THR A 350 -19.50 -7.67 -15.00
N ASN A 351 -20.78 -8.05 -15.12
CA ASN A 351 -21.94 -7.15 -15.26
C ASN A 351 -21.79 -6.09 -16.37
N GLY A 352 -20.95 -6.35 -17.36
CA GLY A 352 -20.65 -5.41 -18.44
C GLY A 352 -19.83 -4.19 -18.00
N ILE A 353 -19.41 -4.14 -16.75
CA ILE A 353 -18.50 -3.09 -16.25
C ILE A 353 -17.08 -3.57 -16.46
N VAL A 354 -16.46 -3.13 -17.54
CA VAL A 354 -15.03 -3.30 -17.76
C VAL A 354 -14.35 -2.10 -17.13
N ASN A 355 -13.48 -2.35 -16.14
CA ASN A 355 -12.58 -1.32 -15.69
C ASN A 355 -11.61 -1.03 -16.81
N SER A 356 -11.58 0.21 -17.25
CA SER A 356 -10.67 0.63 -18.31
C SER A 356 -9.93 1.89 -17.90
N SER A 357 -8.72 2.04 -18.42
CA SER A 357 -7.86 3.19 -18.16
C SER A 357 -7.24 3.70 -19.45
N PHE A 358 -6.76 4.92 -19.40
CA PHE A 358 -6.01 5.52 -20.49
C PHE A 358 -4.52 5.16 -20.41
N ALA A 359 -3.95 5.14 -19.20
CA ALA A 359 -2.55 4.79 -18.98
C ALA A 359 -2.38 4.02 -17.66
N LYS A 360 -1.40 3.11 -17.64
CA LYS A 360 -0.92 2.42 -16.45
C LYS A 360 0.46 2.99 -16.10
N ILE A 361 0.59 3.57 -14.92
CA ILE A 361 1.77 4.31 -14.49
C ILE A 361 2.42 3.57 -13.33
N ALA A 362 3.68 3.17 -13.50
CA ALA A 362 4.45 2.52 -12.44
C ALA A 362 4.75 3.51 -11.30
N ILE A 363 4.67 3.04 -10.07
CA ILE A 363 4.98 3.81 -8.86
C ILE A 363 6.39 3.39 -8.41
N PRO A 364 7.34 4.32 -8.24
CA PRO A 364 8.67 3.98 -7.75
C PRO A 364 8.61 3.55 -6.27
N SER A 365 9.51 2.65 -5.91
CA SER A 365 9.58 2.07 -4.57
C SER A 365 10.11 3.01 -3.47
N THR A 366 10.66 4.15 -3.86
CA THR A 366 11.24 5.12 -2.91
C THR A 366 10.43 6.39 -2.89
N PRO A 367 9.70 6.67 -1.80
CA PRO A 367 8.94 7.90 -1.66
C PRO A 367 9.88 8.96 -1.10
N MET A 368 10.26 9.93 -1.75
CA MET A 368 10.89 11.14 -1.20
C MET A 368 11.27 12.15 -2.27
N SER A 369 10.86 11.90 -3.52
CA SER A 369 11.12 12.79 -4.63
C SER A 369 9.89 12.89 -5.52
N GLN A 370 9.89 13.82 -6.38
CA GLN A 370 9.01 13.87 -7.51
C GLN A 370 9.54 12.90 -8.56
N TRP A 371 8.69 12.02 -9.10
CA TRP A 371 9.10 11.15 -10.20
C TRP A 371 8.46 11.59 -11.50
N PHE A 372 9.20 11.46 -12.56
CA PHE A 372 8.74 11.71 -13.91
C PHE A 372 9.19 10.57 -14.81
N ASP A 373 8.46 10.35 -15.86
CA ASP A 373 8.80 9.38 -16.90
C ASP A 373 8.32 9.88 -18.26
N ASN A 374 8.99 9.45 -19.28
CA ASN A 374 8.66 9.71 -20.68
C ASN A 374 8.66 8.42 -21.51
N GLU A 375 8.53 7.27 -20.88
CA GLU A 375 8.44 6.00 -21.57
C GLU A 375 7.22 5.95 -22.49
N HIS A 376 7.33 5.13 -23.54
CA HIS A 376 6.29 5.01 -24.55
C HIS A 376 5.05 4.34 -23.96
N MET A 377 4.03 5.14 -23.68
CA MET A 377 2.73 4.68 -23.26
C MET A 377 1.87 4.22 -24.45
N PRO A 378 0.89 3.35 -24.21
CA PRO A 378 -0.06 2.95 -25.23
C PRO A 378 -0.75 4.15 -25.84
N TYR A 379 -1.07 4.04 -27.14
CA TYR A 379 -1.80 5.05 -27.85
C TYR A 379 -3.29 4.71 -27.91
N LYS A 380 -4.13 5.71 -27.70
CA LYS A 380 -5.54 5.63 -28.11
C LYS A 380 -5.64 6.01 -29.58
N PHE A 381 -6.09 5.09 -30.41
CA PHE A 381 -6.39 5.35 -31.83
C PHE A 381 -7.88 5.59 -32.00
N TYR A 382 -8.22 6.55 -32.85
CA TYR A 382 -9.59 6.85 -33.23
C TYR A 382 -9.82 6.49 -34.68
N TYR A 383 -10.83 5.65 -34.93
CA TYR A 383 -11.28 5.34 -36.26
C TYR A 383 -12.81 5.22 -36.29
N PRO A 384 -13.48 6.18 -36.90
CA PRO A 384 -12.98 7.44 -37.52
C PRO A 384 -12.33 8.37 -36.51
N ALA A 385 -11.63 9.41 -36.99
CA ALA A 385 -11.02 10.42 -36.15
C ALA A 385 -12.05 11.05 -35.20
N ALA A 386 -11.67 11.29 -33.96
CA ALA A 386 -12.54 11.96 -33.00
C ALA A 386 -12.80 13.40 -33.46
N GLU A 387 -14.07 13.72 -33.64
CA GLU A 387 -14.49 14.98 -34.26
C GLU A 387 -14.00 16.19 -33.46
N ARG A 388 -14.10 16.12 -32.12
CA ARG A 388 -13.73 17.21 -31.24
C ARG A 388 -13.43 16.72 -29.83
N ILE A 389 -12.30 17.15 -29.27
CA ILE A 389 -11.97 17.02 -27.86
C ILE A 389 -11.77 18.41 -27.28
N ARG A 390 -12.59 18.79 -26.31
CA ARG A 390 -12.60 20.14 -25.70
C ARG A 390 -12.21 20.11 -24.22
N LYS A 391 -12.54 19.04 -23.53
CA LYS A 391 -12.34 18.87 -22.11
C LYS A 391 -11.83 17.48 -21.80
N LEU A 392 -11.11 17.35 -20.72
CA LEU A 392 -10.66 16.10 -20.18
C LEU A 392 -11.14 15.97 -18.74
N LYS A 393 -11.73 14.85 -18.41
CA LYS A 393 -12.00 14.46 -17.04
C LYS A 393 -10.98 13.39 -16.65
N VAL A 394 -10.14 13.75 -15.70
CA VAL A 394 -9.00 12.97 -15.24
C VAL A 394 -9.37 12.29 -13.94
N ARG A 395 -9.00 11.02 -13.80
CA ARG A 395 -9.12 10.28 -12.57
C ARG A 395 -7.90 9.39 -12.38
N LEU A 396 -7.24 9.51 -11.23
CA LEU A 396 -6.13 8.66 -10.84
C LEU A 396 -6.59 7.72 -9.73
N ARG A 397 -6.45 6.42 -9.97
CA ARG A 397 -6.88 5.39 -9.03
C ARG A 397 -5.93 4.21 -9.00
N TYR A 398 -6.05 3.41 -7.96
CA TYR A 398 -5.46 2.08 -7.90
C TYR A 398 -6.35 1.05 -8.61
N HIS A 399 -5.85 -0.19 -8.73
CA HIS A 399 -6.58 -1.27 -9.39
C HIS A 399 -7.90 -1.65 -8.68
N ASP A 400 -7.95 -1.48 -7.36
CA ASP A 400 -9.15 -1.70 -6.54
C ASP A 400 -10.22 -0.60 -6.67
N GLY A 401 -9.94 0.45 -7.44
CA GLY A 401 -10.84 1.58 -7.67
C GLY A 401 -10.68 2.74 -6.68
N GLN A 402 -9.86 2.61 -5.64
CA GLN A 402 -9.58 3.72 -4.71
C GLN A 402 -8.81 4.83 -5.41
N LEU A 403 -9.20 6.08 -5.15
CA LEU A 403 -8.48 7.23 -5.67
C LEU A 403 -7.09 7.34 -5.02
N VAL A 404 -6.10 7.71 -5.81
CA VAL A 404 -4.76 7.99 -5.29
C VAL A 404 -4.81 9.25 -4.43
N ASN A 405 -4.31 9.19 -3.21
CA ASN A 405 -4.29 10.33 -2.31
C ASN A 405 -2.90 10.99 -2.31
N PHE A 406 -2.78 12.11 -3.01
CA PHE A 406 -1.56 12.93 -2.99
C PHE A 406 -1.55 13.99 -1.88
N GLY A 407 -2.54 13.98 -0.99
CA GLY A 407 -2.70 15.02 0.03
C GLY A 407 -2.99 16.38 -0.62
N VAL A 408 -2.19 17.38 -0.23
CA VAL A 408 -2.31 18.75 -0.76
C VAL A 408 -1.46 19.01 -2.00
N PHE A 409 -0.74 18.02 -2.48
CA PHE A 409 0.20 18.19 -3.58
C PHE A 409 -0.47 18.07 -4.94
N ASN A 410 0.05 18.83 -5.87
CA ASN A 410 -0.37 18.83 -7.26
C ASN A 410 0.62 18.07 -8.14
N TYR A 411 0.19 17.72 -9.33
CA TYR A 411 0.96 17.02 -10.32
C TYR A 411 0.68 17.58 -11.72
N SER A 412 1.52 17.22 -12.66
CA SER A 412 1.35 17.60 -14.07
C SER A 412 1.62 16.42 -14.99
N PHE A 413 1.02 16.48 -16.15
CA PHE A 413 1.27 15.54 -17.23
C PHE A 413 1.02 16.18 -18.58
N THR A 414 1.60 15.61 -19.62
CA THR A 414 1.47 16.13 -20.99
C THR A 414 0.78 15.11 -21.88
N ILE A 415 -0.25 15.55 -22.60
CA ILE A 415 -0.94 14.75 -23.60
C ILE A 415 -0.50 15.19 -24.98
N GLU A 416 -0.09 14.22 -25.80
CA GLU A 416 0.16 14.39 -27.22
C GLU A 416 -1.13 14.10 -28.00
N PHE A 417 -1.54 15.06 -28.80
CA PHE A 417 -2.64 14.95 -29.76
C PHE A 417 -2.07 14.88 -31.17
N ILE A 418 -2.50 13.89 -31.94
CA ILE A 418 -2.25 13.86 -33.38
C ILE A 418 -3.58 14.14 -34.07
N THR A 419 -3.64 15.27 -34.75
CA THR A 419 -4.84 15.71 -35.46
C THR A 419 -4.64 15.58 -36.96
N GLN A 420 -5.71 15.29 -37.66
CA GLN A 420 -5.75 15.18 -39.11
C GLN A 420 -6.30 16.48 -39.67
N LEU A 421 -5.51 17.16 -40.47
CA LEU A 421 -5.93 18.36 -41.17
C LEU A 421 -6.30 18.01 -42.60
N PRO A 422 -7.48 18.43 -43.09
CA PRO A 422 -7.77 18.28 -44.52
C PRO A 422 -6.79 19.14 -45.31
N GLN A 423 -6.21 18.57 -46.35
CA GLN A 423 -5.43 19.35 -47.29
C GLN A 423 -6.35 20.40 -47.94
N ILE A 424 -6.05 21.66 -47.69
CA ILE A 424 -6.68 22.71 -48.47
C ILE A 424 -6.14 22.54 -49.91
N LEU A 425 -7.05 22.18 -50.83
CA LEU A 425 -6.71 22.17 -52.26
C LEU A 425 -6.05 23.48 -52.60
N ARG A 426 -4.72 23.45 -52.89
CA ARG A 426 -4.06 24.60 -53.49
C ARG A 426 -4.82 24.85 -54.78
N LYS A 427 -5.56 25.98 -54.87
CA LYS A 427 -6.06 26.47 -56.11
C LYS A 427 -4.86 26.60 -57.04
N SER A 428 -4.68 25.66 -57.97
CA SER A 428 -3.72 25.81 -59.03
C SER A 428 -4.14 27.04 -59.80
N HIS A 429 -3.43 28.13 -59.65
CA HIS A 429 -3.57 29.24 -60.59
C HIS A 429 -3.09 28.69 -61.94
N THR A 430 -4.07 28.27 -62.72
CA THR A 430 -3.87 28.03 -64.17
C THR A 430 -3.51 29.37 -64.73
N ILE A 431 -2.22 29.62 -64.97
CA ILE A 431 -1.77 30.75 -65.78
C ILE A 431 -2.20 30.39 -67.19
N SER A 432 -3.34 30.94 -67.63
CA SER A 432 -3.71 30.88 -69.04
C SER A 432 -2.72 31.73 -69.79
N TYR A 433 -1.78 31.08 -70.50
CA TYR A 433 -1.03 31.74 -71.52
C TYR A 433 -1.94 32.07 -72.70
N ASN A 434 -2.37 33.33 -72.76
CA ASN A 434 -2.94 33.86 -73.98
C ASN A 434 -1.84 33.91 -75.04
N SER A 435 -1.81 32.92 -75.88
CA SER A 435 -1.05 33.00 -77.12
C SER A 435 -1.70 34.00 -78.04
N HIS A 436 -1.20 35.23 -78.08
CA HIS A 436 -1.51 36.15 -79.13
C HIS A 436 -0.69 35.67 -80.34
N THR A 437 -1.36 35.04 -81.26
CA THR A 437 -0.87 34.88 -82.66
C THR A 437 -1.12 36.14 -83.42
N HIS A 438 -0.07 36.69 -83.94
CA HIS A 438 -0.09 37.56 -85.12
C HIS A 438 0.10 36.71 -86.35
#